data_b32d39890c1b7cf897b27e480076cb6e
#
_entry.id   b32d39890c1b7cf897b27e480076cb6e
#
_cell.length_a   1.000
_cell.length_b   1.000
_cell.length_c   1.000
_cell.angle_alpha   90.00
_cell.angle_beta   90.00
_cell.angle_gamma   90.00
#
_symmetry.space_group_name_H-M   'P 1'
#
loop_
_entity.id
_entity.type
_entity.pdbx_description
1 polymer ?
#
loop_
_entity_poly.entity_id
_entity_poly.type
_entity_poly.pdbx_seq_one_letter_code
_entity_poly.pdbx_strand_id
1 'polypeptide(L)' 'MSKSLSPDAVEALRRLNDVGVGQMPPQLPSTVAAELLHAGLAGETGEGTFEITCDGRKYLSGDCD' A
#
# COMPACT_ATOMS: atom_id res chain seq x y z
N MET A 1 -9.65 4.46 17.21
CA MET A 1 -10.25 5.04 16.06
C MET A 1 -9.73 4.41 14.77
N SER A 2 -10.59 3.82 14.00
CA SER A 2 -10.16 3.16 12.79
C SER A 2 -10.01 4.18 11.66
N LYS A 3 -8.97 4.02 10.89
CA LYS A 3 -8.76 4.84 9.71
C LYS A 3 -9.45 4.18 8.54
N SER A 4 -10.26 4.95 7.85
CA SER A 4 -10.90 4.46 6.64
C SER A 4 -10.10 4.94 5.46
N LEU A 5 -9.70 4.01 4.63
CA LEU A 5 -9.05 4.37 3.38
C LEU A 5 -10.12 4.63 2.33
N SER A 6 -9.81 5.51 1.40
CA SER A 6 -10.69 5.67 0.25
C SER A 6 -10.69 4.38 -0.57
N PRO A 7 -11.74 4.14 -1.35
CA PRO A 7 -11.78 2.93 -2.20
C PRO A 7 -10.58 2.83 -3.12
N ASP A 8 -10.11 3.97 -3.62
CA ASP A 8 -8.94 3.98 -4.50
C ASP A 8 -7.70 3.53 -3.75
N ALA A 9 -7.56 3.97 -2.50
CA ALA A 9 -6.40 3.59 -1.69
C ALA A 9 -6.43 2.10 -1.36
N VAL A 10 -7.61 1.58 -1.05
CA VAL A 10 -7.74 0.15 -0.76
C VAL A 10 -7.37 -0.67 -1.99
N GLU A 11 -7.84 -0.26 -3.15
CA GLU A 11 -7.53 -0.98 -4.38
C GLU A 11 -6.04 -0.92 -4.68
N ALA A 12 -5.43 0.25 -4.51
CA ALA A 12 -4.00 0.39 -4.74
C ALA A 12 -3.21 -0.50 -3.77
N LEU A 13 -3.64 -0.58 -2.53
CA LEU A 13 -2.97 -1.41 -1.55
C LEU A 13 -3.05 -2.88 -1.93
N ARG A 14 -4.21 -3.31 -2.43
CA ARG A 14 -4.36 -4.68 -2.88
C ARG A 14 -3.41 -4.99 -4.03
N ARG A 15 -3.26 -4.05 -4.95
CA ARG A 15 -2.35 -4.23 -6.08
C ARG A 15 -0.91 -4.34 -5.61
N LEU A 16 -0.54 -3.53 -4.62
CA LEU A 16 0.80 -3.63 -4.04
C LEU A 16 1.02 -5.00 -3.41
N ASN A 17 0.00 -5.52 -2.76
CA ASN A 17 0.11 -6.83 -2.13
C ASN A 17 0.25 -7.96 -3.16
N ASP A 18 -0.31 -7.76 -4.36
CA ASP A 18 -0.25 -8.77 -5.41
C ASP A 18 1.05 -8.73 -6.21
N VAL A 19 1.82 -7.65 -6.09
CA VAL A 19 3.06 -7.53 -6.84
C VAL A 19 4.08 -8.52 -6.28
N GLY A 20 4.59 -9.37 -7.14
CA GLY A 20 5.60 -10.33 -6.74
C GLY A 20 6.99 -9.72 -6.74
N VAL A 21 7.92 -10.45 -6.14
CA VAL A 21 9.31 -10.01 -6.10
C VAL A 21 9.84 -9.93 -7.54
N GLY A 22 10.44 -8.81 -7.88
CA GLY A 22 10.98 -8.59 -9.21
C GLY A 22 10.00 -8.02 -10.20
N GLN A 23 8.75 -7.84 -9.81
CA GLN A 23 7.76 -7.23 -10.68
C GLN A 23 7.69 -5.73 -10.43
N MET A 24 7.31 -4.99 -11.47
CA MET A 24 7.16 -3.56 -11.33
C MET A 24 5.92 -3.24 -10.52
N PRO A 25 6.06 -2.43 -9.46
CA PRO A 25 4.89 -2.04 -8.69
C PRO A 25 3.99 -1.13 -9.52
N PRO A 26 2.68 -1.12 -9.22
CA PRO A 26 1.76 -0.25 -9.93
C PRO A 26 2.07 1.21 -9.63
N GLN A 27 1.77 2.06 -10.59
CA GLN A 27 1.87 3.49 -10.37
C GLN A 27 0.68 3.97 -9.56
N LEU A 28 0.95 4.73 -8.52
CA LEU A 28 -0.08 5.26 -7.66
C LEU A 28 -0.20 6.77 -7.87
N PRO A 29 -1.43 7.29 -7.90
CA PRO A 29 -1.60 8.74 -7.86
C PRO A 29 -1.00 9.30 -6.57
N SER A 30 -0.49 10.52 -6.65
CA SER A 30 0.17 11.09 -5.47
C SER A 30 -0.79 11.20 -4.28
N THR A 31 -2.08 11.43 -4.52
CA THR A 31 -3.05 11.47 -3.43
C THR A 31 -3.20 10.12 -2.74
N VAL A 32 -3.26 9.06 -3.53
CA VAL A 32 -3.38 7.71 -2.98
C VAL A 32 -2.09 7.31 -2.28
N ALA A 33 -0.96 7.60 -2.90
CA ALA A 33 0.33 7.28 -2.29
C ALA A 33 0.48 7.99 -0.95
N ALA A 34 0.12 9.26 -0.89
CA ALA A 34 0.20 10.00 0.36
C ALA A 34 -0.71 9.40 1.42
N GLU A 35 -1.89 8.97 1.02
CA GLU A 35 -2.83 8.37 1.95
C GLU A 35 -2.27 7.09 2.56
N LEU A 36 -1.69 6.24 1.72
CA LEU A 36 -1.11 4.99 2.20
C LEU A 36 0.11 5.23 3.07
N LEU A 37 0.95 6.21 2.70
CA LEU A 37 2.12 6.54 3.51
C LEU A 37 1.72 7.09 4.86
N HIS A 38 0.73 7.95 4.90
CA HIS A 38 0.24 8.51 6.16
C HIS A 38 -0.35 7.45 7.06
N ALA A 39 -1.00 6.46 6.47
CA ALA A 39 -1.58 5.38 7.24
C ALA A 39 -0.55 4.35 7.68
N GLY A 40 0.68 4.43 7.14
CA GLY A 40 1.71 3.45 7.46
C GLY A 40 1.50 2.13 6.79
N LEU A 41 0.66 2.07 5.75
CA LEU A 41 0.34 0.82 5.07
C LEU A 41 1.26 0.56 3.89
N ALA A 42 1.98 1.56 3.43
CA ALA A 42 2.95 1.41 2.35
C ALA A 42 4.15 2.26 2.66
N GLY A 43 5.28 1.89 2.09
CA GLY A 43 6.52 2.65 2.23
C GLY A 43 7.12 2.93 0.87
N GLU A 44 7.84 4.03 0.76
CA GLU A 44 8.51 4.38 -0.47
C GLU A 44 9.87 3.71 -0.51
N THR A 45 10.13 2.95 -1.57
CA THR A 45 11.36 2.19 -1.69
C THR A 45 12.35 2.82 -2.65
N GLY A 46 11.89 3.77 -3.45
CA GLY A 46 12.74 4.46 -4.40
C GLY A 46 11.94 5.58 -5.00
N GLU A 47 12.46 6.22 -6.03
CA GLU A 47 11.77 7.33 -6.65
C GLU A 47 10.50 6.85 -7.33
N GLY A 48 9.37 7.19 -6.73
CA GLY A 48 8.08 6.87 -7.30
C GLY A 48 7.66 5.42 -7.15
N THR A 49 8.40 4.62 -6.39
CA THR A 49 8.03 3.23 -6.16
C THR A 49 7.65 3.02 -4.71
N PHE A 50 6.71 2.12 -4.49
CA PHE A 50 6.17 1.86 -3.16
C PHE A 50 6.07 0.36 -2.93
N GLU A 51 6.10 -0.04 -1.67
CA GLU A 51 5.87 -1.43 -1.30
C GLU A 51 4.90 -1.48 -0.14
N ILE A 52 4.21 -2.62 -0.02
CA ILE A 52 3.29 -2.80 1.07
C ILE A 52 4.08 -3.08 2.34
N THR A 53 3.61 -2.52 3.46
CA THR A 53 4.23 -2.78 4.75
C THR A 53 3.51 -3.92 5.44
N CYS A 54 4.06 -4.34 6.58
CA CYS A 54 3.41 -5.32 7.42
C CYS A 54 2.02 -4.87 7.82
N ASP A 55 1.90 -3.60 8.20
CA ASP A 55 0.60 -3.04 8.56
C ASP A 55 -0.35 -3.06 7.37
N GLY A 56 0.16 -2.85 6.17
CA GLY A 56 -0.67 -2.93 4.98
C GLY A 56 -1.24 -4.32 4.77
N ARG A 57 -0.41 -5.33 4.99
CA ARG A 57 -0.88 -6.71 4.87
C ARG A 57 -1.92 -7.02 5.92
N LYS A 58 -1.71 -6.55 7.14
CA LYS A 58 -2.68 -6.73 8.19
C LYS A 58 -4.02 -6.10 7.84
N TYR A 59 -3.96 -4.94 7.20
CA TYR A 59 -5.17 -4.25 6.82
C TYR A 59 -5.99 -5.09 5.84
N LEU A 60 -5.32 -5.75 4.91
CA LEU A 60 -6.00 -6.53 3.88
C LEU A 60 -6.39 -7.92 4.35
N SER A 61 -5.49 -8.61 5.03
CA SER A 61 -5.73 -10.00 5.38
C SER A 61 -5.67 -10.26 6.88
N GLY A 62 -5.19 -9.30 7.65
CA GLY A 62 -5.07 -9.47 9.09
C GLY A 62 -3.91 -10.35 9.48
N ASP A 63 -3.04 -10.65 8.54
CA ASP A 63 -1.99 -11.62 8.77
C ASP A 63 -0.65 -11.06 8.38
N CYS A 64 0.20 -10.84 9.35
CA CYS A 64 1.55 -10.39 9.13
C CYS A 64 2.44 -10.91 10.24
N ASP A 65 3.50 -11.54 9.87
CA ASP A 65 4.49 -12.00 10.84
C ASP A 65 5.56 -10.99 11.05
#